data_7ae3edc74eb2d2192265c2633f1f42e4
#
_entry.id   7ae3edc74eb2d2192265c2633f1f42e4
#
_cell.length_a   1.000
_cell.length_b   1.000
_cell.length_c   1.000
_cell.angle_alpha   90.00
_cell.angle_beta   90.00
_cell.angle_gamma   90.00
#
_symmetry.space_group_name_H-M   'P 1'
#
loop_
_entity.id
_entity.type
_entity.pdbx_description
1 polymer ?
#
loop_
_entity_poly.entity_id
_entity_poly.type
_entity_poly.pdbx_seq_one_letter_code
_entity_poly.pdbx_strand_id
1 'polypeptide(L)'
;MVDIPTDYSPQTWRRRDWLLLSGASLSGRLLYAQPAVATLPAAQSLPEELARAIKNKQPLIVMVSLEGCVFCRQARQSHLSPMQKNGTVIVQVDMRQNQPVLDFAGKLTTHDQLTRLWRVSITPTLLFFGPGGKEVAERMEGAYLPDFYGPYLEDRLAQGRQAL
;
A
#
# COMPACT_ATOMS: atom_id res chain seq x y z
N MET A 1 -66.25 -36.48 -33.00
CA MET A 1 -66.17 -37.58 -32.08
C MET A 1 -64.75 -38.06 -32.08
N VAL A 2 -64.00 -37.66 -31.10
CA VAL A 2 -62.60 -38.05 -30.98
C VAL A 2 -62.46 -38.74 -29.63
N ASP A 3 -62.21 -40.07 -29.71
CA ASP A 3 -62.03 -40.91 -28.55
C ASP A 3 -60.71 -40.64 -27.85
N ILE A 4 -60.79 -40.30 -26.57
CA ILE A 4 -59.62 -40.10 -25.68
C ILE A 4 -59.45 -41.42 -24.91
N PRO A 5 -58.33 -42.14 -25.02
CA PRO A 5 -58.06 -43.29 -24.18
C PRO A 5 -57.61 -42.81 -22.78
N THR A 6 -58.44 -43.14 -21.79
CA THR A 6 -58.09 -43.05 -20.36
C THR A 6 -57.41 -44.37 -19.95
N ASP A 7 -56.07 -44.33 -19.93
CA ASP A 7 -55.32 -45.36 -19.19
C ASP A 7 -54.28 -44.69 -18.32
N TYR A 8 -54.66 -44.36 -17.09
CA TYR A 8 -53.78 -43.81 -16.05
C TYR A 8 -53.52 -44.93 -15.03
N SER A 9 -52.41 -45.63 -15.18
CA SER A 9 -51.96 -46.55 -14.17
C SER A 9 -51.01 -45.83 -13.19
N PRO A 10 -51.31 -45.89 -11.87
CA PRO A 10 -50.39 -45.22 -10.89
C PRO A 10 -49.16 -46.12 -10.70
N GLN A 11 -48.02 -45.60 -11.16
CA GLN A 11 -46.73 -46.22 -10.85
C GLN A 11 -46.40 -46.00 -9.36
N THR A 12 -46.43 -47.11 -8.63
CA THR A 12 -45.99 -47.15 -7.22
C THR A 12 -44.46 -47.02 -7.15
N TRP A 13 -44.00 -45.85 -6.81
CA TRP A 13 -42.59 -45.59 -6.55
C TRP A 13 -42.18 -46.34 -5.27
N ARG A 14 -41.39 -47.41 -5.40
CA ARG A 14 -40.80 -48.13 -4.27
C ARG A 14 -39.74 -47.23 -3.63
N ARG A 15 -39.82 -47.02 -2.30
CA ARG A 15 -38.96 -46.21 -1.44
C ARG A 15 -37.49 -46.70 -1.33
N ARG A 16 -36.99 -47.47 -2.28
CA ARG A 16 -35.67 -48.12 -2.20
C ARG A 16 -34.59 -47.52 -3.11
N ASP A 17 -34.90 -46.56 -3.97
CA ASP A 17 -33.93 -46.02 -4.95
C ASP A 17 -33.31 -44.71 -4.60
N TRP A 18 -33.34 -44.29 -3.31
CA TRP A 18 -32.80 -43.00 -2.83
C TRP A 18 -31.41 -43.08 -2.21
N LEU A 19 -30.65 -44.15 -2.40
CA LEU A 19 -29.37 -44.35 -1.68
C LEU A 19 -28.16 -44.54 -2.58
N LEU A 20 -28.02 -43.90 -3.72
CA LEU A 20 -26.74 -43.91 -4.44
C LEU A 20 -26.51 -42.66 -5.34
N LEU A 21 -26.63 -41.45 -4.84
CA LEU A 21 -26.08 -40.27 -5.52
C LEU A 21 -25.57 -39.24 -4.49
N SER A 22 -24.70 -39.68 -3.59
CA SER A 22 -23.83 -38.79 -2.84
C SER A 22 -22.63 -38.43 -3.73
N GLY A 23 -22.86 -37.69 -4.79
CA GLY A 23 -21.83 -37.05 -5.56
C GLY A 23 -21.20 -35.94 -4.71
N ALA A 24 -20.03 -36.21 -4.16
CA ALA A 24 -19.20 -35.20 -3.49
C ALA A 24 -18.77 -34.12 -4.52
N SER A 25 -19.59 -33.08 -4.63
CA SER A 25 -19.20 -31.87 -5.36
C SER A 25 -18.11 -31.18 -4.57
N LEU A 26 -16.84 -31.50 -4.87
CA LEU A 26 -15.71 -30.66 -4.50
C LEU A 26 -15.85 -29.34 -5.25
N SER A 27 -16.66 -28.45 -4.71
CA SER A 27 -16.66 -27.04 -5.14
C SER A 27 -15.34 -26.44 -4.70
N GLY A 28 -14.32 -26.55 -5.57
CA GLY A 28 -13.06 -25.83 -5.43
C GLY A 28 -13.37 -24.34 -5.42
N ARG A 29 -13.47 -23.73 -4.22
CA ARG A 29 -13.46 -22.30 -4.08
C ARG A 29 -12.11 -21.82 -4.58
N LEU A 30 -12.07 -21.33 -5.81
CA LEU A 30 -10.97 -20.50 -6.30
C LEU A 30 -10.94 -19.27 -5.41
N LEU A 31 -10.05 -19.29 -4.42
CA LEU A 31 -9.70 -18.10 -3.65
C LEU A 31 -9.02 -17.13 -4.63
N TYR A 32 -9.79 -16.22 -5.19
CA TYR A 32 -9.24 -15.07 -5.87
C TYR A 32 -8.47 -14.26 -4.82
N ALA A 33 -7.15 -14.44 -4.78
CA ALA A 33 -6.28 -13.57 -4.00
C ALA A 33 -6.44 -12.16 -4.57
N GLN A 34 -7.11 -11.29 -3.84
CA GLN A 34 -7.16 -9.87 -4.20
C GLN A 34 -5.71 -9.35 -4.17
N PRO A 35 -5.28 -8.60 -5.20
CA PRO A 35 -3.95 -8.01 -5.17
C PRO A 35 -3.83 -7.16 -3.91
N ALA A 36 -2.88 -7.48 -3.05
CA ALA A 36 -2.60 -6.70 -1.86
C ALA A 36 -2.33 -5.25 -2.26
N VAL A 37 -3.09 -4.34 -1.72
CA VAL A 37 -2.87 -2.91 -1.95
C VAL A 37 -1.45 -2.60 -1.47
N ALA A 38 -0.60 -2.08 -2.36
CA ALA A 38 0.76 -1.73 -2.00
C ALA A 38 0.73 -0.66 -0.90
N THR A 39 1.22 -1.01 0.29
CA THR A 39 1.31 -0.13 1.45
C THR A 39 2.78 0.12 1.78
N LEU A 40 3.08 1.30 2.28
CA LEU A 40 4.37 1.61 2.90
C LEU A 40 4.21 1.46 4.43
N PRO A 41 5.28 1.09 5.16
CA PRO A 41 5.22 1.08 6.62
C PRO A 41 4.96 2.49 7.13
N ALA A 42 4.07 2.62 8.10
CA ALA A 42 3.89 3.88 8.81
C ALA A 42 5.14 4.20 9.64
N ALA A 43 5.56 5.46 9.65
CA ALA A 43 6.67 5.91 10.46
C ALA A 43 6.35 5.71 11.96
N GLN A 44 7.25 5.05 12.69
CA GLN A 44 7.14 4.85 14.14
C GLN A 44 8.30 5.52 14.88
N SER A 45 9.51 5.44 14.34
CA SER A 45 10.72 6.03 14.92
C SER A 45 11.62 6.57 13.81
N LEU A 46 11.55 7.88 13.58
CA LEU A 46 12.37 8.49 12.53
C LEU A 46 13.88 8.32 12.76
N PRO A 47 14.42 8.34 14.01
CA PRO A 47 15.84 8.06 14.24
C PRO A 47 16.25 6.66 13.79
N GLU A 48 15.44 5.63 14.08
CA GLU A 48 15.74 4.26 13.70
C GLU A 48 15.65 4.05 12.17
N GLU A 49 14.61 4.62 11.55
CA GLU A 49 14.44 4.58 10.11
C GLU A 49 15.59 5.27 9.38
N LEU A 50 16.02 6.44 9.89
CA LEU A 50 17.16 7.18 9.35
C LEU A 50 18.46 6.39 9.50
N ALA A 51 18.70 5.79 10.67
CA ALA A 51 19.89 4.97 10.90
C ALA A 51 19.97 3.80 9.91
N ARG A 52 18.83 3.15 9.62
CA ARG A 52 18.76 2.07 8.61
C ARG A 52 19.05 2.60 7.21
N ALA A 53 18.51 3.76 6.84
CA ALA A 53 18.76 4.37 5.53
C ALA A 53 20.23 4.72 5.34
N ILE A 54 20.84 5.39 6.32
CA ILE A 54 22.26 5.75 6.29
C ILE A 54 23.17 4.53 6.22
N LYS A 55 22.85 3.45 6.95
CA LYS A 55 23.57 2.18 6.85
C LYS A 55 23.57 1.63 5.41
N ASN A 56 22.50 1.85 4.68
CA ASN A 56 22.35 1.47 3.28
C ASN A 56 22.94 2.53 2.31
N LYS A 57 23.62 3.56 2.83
CA LYS A 57 24.18 4.67 2.04
C LYS A 57 23.12 5.38 1.17
N GLN A 58 21.93 5.58 1.73
CA GLN A 58 20.79 6.20 1.07
C GLN A 58 20.12 7.21 2.01
N PRO A 59 19.47 8.24 1.50
CA PRO A 59 18.61 9.08 2.31
C PRO A 59 17.37 8.28 2.76
N LEU A 60 16.84 8.63 3.92
CA LEU A 60 15.51 8.16 4.32
C LEU A 60 14.45 8.89 3.49
N ILE A 61 13.61 8.15 2.81
CA ILE A 61 12.45 8.72 2.12
C ILE A 61 11.25 8.69 3.06
N VAL A 62 10.65 9.86 3.30
CA VAL A 62 9.39 9.98 4.01
C VAL A 62 8.32 10.45 3.03
N MET A 63 7.32 9.60 2.81
CA MET A 63 6.15 9.95 2.02
C MET A 63 5.08 10.54 2.92
N VAL A 64 4.74 11.81 2.71
CA VAL A 64 3.53 12.38 3.32
C VAL A 64 2.33 12.05 2.44
N SER A 65 1.35 11.41 3.05
CA SER A 65 0.14 10.92 2.40
C SER A 65 -1.12 11.45 3.08
N LEU A 66 -2.24 11.35 2.40
CA LEU A 66 -3.56 11.64 2.95
C LEU A 66 -4.50 10.47 2.64
N GLU A 67 -5.37 10.13 3.56
CA GLU A 67 -6.40 9.13 3.35
C GLU A 67 -7.29 9.49 2.14
N GLY A 68 -7.60 8.49 1.29
CA GLY A 68 -8.39 8.70 0.07
C GLY A 68 -7.62 9.33 -1.10
N CYS A 69 -6.37 9.73 -0.93
CA CYS A 69 -5.56 10.38 -1.97
C CYS A 69 -5.21 9.40 -3.12
N VAL A 70 -5.80 9.61 -4.28
CA VAL A 70 -5.58 8.78 -5.49
C VAL A 70 -4.13 8.86 -5.97
N PHE A 71 -3.54 10.06 -6.01
CA PHE A 71 -2.16 10.27 -6.43
C PHE A 71 -1.16 9.66 -5.45
N CYS A 72 -1.47 9.67 -4.14
CA CYS A 72 -0.65 8.99 -3.15
C CYS A 72 -0.62 7.48 -3.39
N ARG A 73 -1.77 6.88 -3.73
CA ARG A 73 -1.86 5.47 -4.08
C ARG A 73 -1.03 5.15 -5.32
N GLN A 74 -1.14 5.97 -6.36
CA GLN A 74 -0.36 5.81 -7.59
C GLN A 74 1.14 5.88 -7.32
N ALA A 75 1.62 6.91 -6.60
CA ALA A 75 3.03 7.04 -6.24
C ALA A 75 3.55 5.81 -5.47
N ARG A 76 2.77 5.31 -4.49
CA ARG A 76 3.11 4.08 -3.76
C ARG A 76 3.24 2.87 -4.67
N GLN A 77 2.21 2.62 -5.49
CA GLN A 77 2.14 1.39 -6.28
C GLN A 77 3.18 1.36 -7.41
N SER A 78 3.32 2.48 -8.12
CA SER A 78 4.14 2.53 -9.34
C SER A 78 5.63 2.74 -9.05
N HIS A 79 5.99 3.39 -7.94
CA HIS A 79 7.37 3.78 -7.67
C HIS A 79 7.89 3.33 -6.31
N LEU A 80 7.23 3.74 -5.21
CA LEU A 80 7.82 3.61 -3.88
C LEU A 80 7.84 2.17 -3.36
N SER A 81 6.76 1.41 -3.56
CA SER A 81 6.72 0.01 -3.09
C SER A 81 7.71 -0.91 -3.83
N PRO A 82 7.92 -0.79 -5.16
CA PRO A 82 9.01 -1.49 -5.83
C PRO A 82 10.39 -1.14 -5.27
N MET A 83 10.66 0.15 -5.04
CA MET A 83 11.94 0.60 -4.47
C MET A 83 12.15 0.07 -3.05
N GLN A 84 11.12 0.08 -2.21
CA GLN A 84 11.18 -0.48 -0.86
C GLN A 84 11.51 -1.98 -0.88
N LYS A 85 10.89 -2.74 -1.77
CA LYS A 85 11.20 -4.17 -1.95
C LYS A 85 12.65 -4.40 -2.37
N ASN A 86 13.24 -3.42 -3.08
CA ASN A 86 14.65 -3.44 -3.49
C ASN A 86 15.61 -2.86 -2.42
N GLY A 87 15.12 -2.66 -1.19
CA GLY A 87 15.96 -2.30 -0.04
C GLY A 87 16.07 -0.80 0.25
N THR A 88 15.35 0.06 -0.46
CA THR A 88 15.28 1.49 -0.11
C THR A 88 14.44 1.67 1.15
N VAL A 89 14.92 2.44 2.11
CA VAL A 89 14.17 2.71 3.34
C VAL A 89 13.18 3.84 3.08
N ILE A 90 11.91 3.48 3.08
CA ILE A 90 10.79 4.38 2.81
C ILE A 90 9.74 4.18 3.89
N VAL A 91 9.28 5.26 4.50
CA VAL A 91 8.18 5.25 5.48
C VAL A 91 7.11 6.25 5.10
N GLN A 92 5.91 6.04 5.61
CA GLN A 92 4.78 6.92 5.38
C GLN A 92 4.41 7.69 6.64
N VAL A 93 4.13 8.97 6.47
CA VAL A 93 3.51 9.84 7.48
C VAL A 93 2.16 10.29 6.93
N ASP A 94 1.09 10.07 7.70
CA ASP A 94 -0.27 10.38 7.25
C ASP A 94 -0.73 11.72 7.79
N MET A 95 -0.96 12.67 6.89
CA MET A 95 -1.52 13.98 7.20
C MET A 95 -2.88 13.84 7.89
N ARG A 96 -3.13 14.68 8.90
CA ARG A 96 -4.35 14.70 9.69
C ARG A 96 -4.60 13.43 10.55
N GLN A 97 -3.57 12.58 10.74
CA GLN A 97 -3.65 11.41 11.62
C GLN A 97 -2.86 11.65 12.90
N ASN A 98 -3.48 11.27 14.03
CA ASN A 98 -2.83 11.39 15.35
C ASN A 98 -2.02 10.16 15.74
N GLN A 99 -1.57 9.37 14.74
CA GLN A 99 -0.71 8.23 14.99
C GLN A 99 0.60 8.68 15.65
N PRO A 100 1.00 8.06 16.77
CA PRO A 100 2.22 8.45 17.47
C PRO A 100 3.47 8.04 16.68
N VAL A 101 4.51 8.87 16.77
CA VAL A 101 5.80 8.67 16.12
C VAL A 101 6.90 9.37 16.93
N LEU A 102 8.11 8.83 16.96
CA LEU A 102 9.29 9.54 17.45
C LEU A 102 9.87 10.41 16.35
N ASP A 103 10.02 11.71 16.61
CA ASP A 103 10.69 12.64 15.68
C ASP A 103 12.21 12.38 15.61
N PHE A 104 12.94 13.12 14.77
CA PHE A 104 14.41 12.94 14.63
C PHE A 104 15.21 13.22 15.91
N ALA A 105 14.65 13.92 16.89
CA ALA A 105 15.24 14.11 18.21
C ALA A 105 14.84 13.04 19.23
N GLY A 106 14.05 12.03 18.82
CA GLY A 106 13.52 10.99 19.70
C GLY A 106 12.36 11.45 20.58
N LYS A 107 11.77 12.61 20.31
CA LYS A 107 10.62 13.13 21.04
C LYS A 107 9.33 12.55 20.47
N LEU A 108 8.43 12.13 21.35
CA LEU A 108 7.10 11.66 20.97
C LEU A 108 6.26 12.81 20.38
N THR A 109 5.72 12.59 19.20
CA THR A 109 4.86 13.51 18.47
C THR A 109 3.80 12.72 17.68
N THR A 110 3.09 13.32 16.74
CA THR A 110 2.12 12.65 15.87
C THR A 110 2.42 12.93 14.40
N HIS A 111 1.88 12.09 13.52
CA HIS A 111 1.98 12.26 12.08
C HIS A 111 1.50 13.65 11.65
N ASP A 112 0.35 14.11 12.15
CA ASP A 112 -0.18 15.45 11.82
C ASP A 112 0.76 16.57 12.28
N GLN A 113 1.33 16.46 13.49
CA GLN A 113 2.30 17.45 13.98
C GLN A 113 3.58 17.49 13.14
N LEU A 114 4.08 16.33 12.69
CA LEU A 114 5.22 16.29 11.76
C LEU A 114 4.92 16.98 10.44
N THR A 115 3.76 16.72 9.85
CA THR A 115 3.41 17.36 8.57
C THR A 115 3.34 18.89 8.68
N ARG A 116 2.83 19.39 9.80
CA ARG A 116 2.82 20.84 10.11
C ARG A 116 4.22 21.39 10.33
N LEU A 117 5.06 20.67 11.09
CA LEU A 117 6.45 21.06 11.36
C LEU A 117 7.22 21.17 10.04
N TRP A 118 7.05 20.22 9.13
CA TRP A 118 7.69 20.23 7.82
C TRP A 118 7.01 21.15 6.80
N ARG A 119 5.90 21.81 7.20
CA ARG A 119 5.11 22.72 6.35
C ARG A 119 4.63 22.05 5.06
N VAL A 120 4.24 20.77 5.16
CA VAL A 120 3.68 20.03 4.02
C VAL A 120 2.19 20.36 3.93
N SER A 121 1.76 20.89 2.79
CA SER A 121 0.38 21.28 2.51
C SER A 121 -0.26 20.49 1.36
N ILE A 122 0.54 19.79 0.57
CA ILE A 122 0.14 19.05 -0.63
C ILE A 122 0.51 17.58 -0.45
N THR A 123 -0.32 16.67 -0.96
CA THR A 123 -0.02 15.24 -0.99
C THR A 123 -0.22 14.65 -2.39
N PRO A 124 0.62 13.67 -2.78
CA PRO A 124 1.79 13.17 -2.06
C PRO A 124 2.91 14.22 -1.97
N THR A 125 3.69 14.19 -0.89
CA THR A 125 4.99 14.89 -0.82
C THR A 125 6.05 13.90 -0.40
N LEU A 126 7.17 13.84 -1.09
CA LEU A 126 8.34 13.06 -0.70
C LEU A 126 9.40 13.97 -0.11
N LEU A 127 9.89 13.62 1.06
CA LEU A 127 10.98 14.29 1.77
C LEU A 127 12.17 13.32 1.84
N PHE A 128 13.38 13.85 1.69
CA PHE A 128 14.61 13.07 1.65
C PHE A 128 15.52 13.51 2.80
N PHE A 129 15.62 12.67 3.84
CA PHE A 129 16.38 13.02 5.04
C PHE A 129 17.72 12.31 5.11
N GLY A 130 18.73 13.06 5.53
CA GLY A 130 20.07 12.59 5.81
C GLY A 130 20.50 12.83 7.25
N PRO A 131 21.80 12.83 7.55
CA PRO A 131 22.34 12.95 8.90
C PRO A 131 21.73 14.10 9.70
N GLY A 132 21.37 13.81 10.95
CA GLY A 132 20.74 14.79 11.83
C GLY A 132 19.30 15.15 11.47
N GLY A 133 18.63 14.38 10.61
CA GLY A 133 17.24 14.62 10.21
C GLY A 133 17.08 15.87 9.34
N LYS A 134 18.11 16.26 8.60
CA LYS A 134 18.07 17.39 7.66
C LYS A 134 17.65 16.91 6.28
N GLU A 135 16.86 17.71 5.56
CA GLU A 135 16.57 17.44 4.15
C GLU A 135 17.86 17.56 3.33
N VAL A 136 18.18 16.52 2.56
CA VAL A 136 19.42 16.39 1.76
C VAL A 136 19.18 16.43 0.26
N ALA A 137 17.95 16.52 -0.15
CA ALA A 137 17.55 16.78 -1.53
C ALA A 137 16.25 17.60 -1.54
N GLU A 138 15.98 18.26 -2.65
CA GLU A 138 14.75 18.99 -2.83
C GLU A 138 13.55 18.04 -2.76
N ARG A 139 12.53 18.41 -1.99
CA ARG A 139 11.31 17.63 -1.84
C ARG A 139 10.54 17.55 -3.15
N MET A 140 9.79 16.46 -3.33
CA MET A 140 8.87 16.32 -4.46
C MET A 140 7.45 16.57 -3.96
N GLU A 141 6.82 17.65 -4.41
CA GLU A 141 5.48 18.06 -3.97
C GLU A 141 4.43 17.80 -5.03
N GLY A 142 3.35 17.11 -4.67
CA GLY A 142 2.22 16.83 -5.55
C GLY A 142 2.46 15.68 -6.52
N ALA A 143 1.57 15.58 -7.49
CA ALA A 143 1.63 14.57 -8.55
C ALA A 143 2.36 15.15 -9.76
N TYR A 144 3.47 14.53 -10.11
CA TYR A 144 4.15 14.78 -11.38
C TYR A 144 3.49 13.99 -12.52
N LEU A 145 3.75 14.40 -13.75
CA LEU A 145 3.37 13.60 -14.90
C LEU A 145 4.01 12.20 -14.76
N PRO A 146 3.27 11.11 -15.03
CA PRO A 146 3.73 9.75 -14.75
C PRO A 146 5.11 9.43 -15.36
N ASP A 147 5.36 9.90 -16.59
CA ASP A 147 6.61 9.62 -17.31
C ASP A 147 7.83 10.32 -16.68
N PHE A 148 7.61 11.38 -15.92
CA PHE A 148 8.68 12.17 -15.29
C PHE A 148 8.88 11.87 -13.82
N TYR A 149 7.93 11.20 -13.16
CA TYR A 149 8.01 10.93 -11.73
C TYR A 149 9.25 10.08 -11.37
N GLY A 150 9.48 9.00 -12.10
CA GLY A 150 10.64 8.12 -11.90
C GLY A 150 11.98 8.86 -12.05
N PRO A 151 12.25 9.51 -13.19
CA PRO A 151 13.47 10.30 -13.39
C PRO A 151 13.71 11.36 -12.32
N TYR A 152 12.68 12.11 -11.89
CA TYR A 152 12.83 13.09 -10.81
C TYR A 152 13.17 12.43 -9.48
N LEU A 153 12.52 11.32 -9.16
CA LEU A 153 12.80 10.58 -7.93
C LEU A 153 14.25 10.07 -7.89
N GLU A 154 14.76 9.54 -8.98
CA GLU A 154 16.14 9.08 -9.10
C GLU A 154 17.15 10.23 -8.97
N ASP A 155 16.85 11.39 -9.55
CA ASP A 155 17.68 12.59 -9.40
C ASP A 155 17.74 13.05 -7.95
N ARG A 156 16.62 13.12 -7.23
CA ARG A 156 16.58 13.49 -5.81
C ARG A 156 17.33 12.48 -4.93
N LEU A 157 17.26 11.20 -5.26
CA LEU A 157 18.04 10.17 -4.58
C LEU A 157 19.55 10.33 -4.84
N ALA A 158 19.93 10.65 -6.07
CA ALA A 158 21.33 10.92 -6.40
C ALA A 158 21.86 12.12 -5.61
N GLN A 159 21.13 13.22 -5.56
CA GLN A 159 21.45 14.40 -4.74
C GLN A 159 21.58 14.02 -3.25
N GLY A 160 20.61 13.30 -2.71
CA GLY A 160 20.62 12.87 -1.32
C GLY A 160 21.83 11.99 -0.98
N ARG A 161 22.21 11.06 -1.87
CA ARG A 161 23.41 10.21 -1.67
C ARG A 161 24.72 11.01 -1.64
N GLN A 162 24.81 12.10 -2.42
CA GLN A 162 25.99 12.96 -2.44
C GLN A 162 26.15 13.79 -1.15
N ALA A 163 25.06 13.98 -0.41
CA ALA A 163 25.01 14.76 0.82
C ALA A 163 25.14 13.92 2.10
N LEU A 164 25.32 12.60 1.99
CA LEU A 164 25.54 11.68 3.11
C LEU A 164 27.03 11.55 3.40
#